data_8005a3495f9221decd026aeaee9e71ff
#
_entry.id   8005a3495f9221decd026aeaee9e71ff
#
_cell.length_a   1.000
_cell.length_b   1.000
_cell.length_c   1.000
_cell.angle_alpha   90.00
_cell.angle_beta   90.00
_cell.angle_gamma   90.00
#
_symmetry.space_group_name_H-M   'P 1'
#
loop_
_entity.id
_entity.type
_entity.pdbx_description
1 polymer ?
#
loop_
_entity_poly.entity_id
_entity_poly.type
_entity_poly.pdbx_seq_one_letter_code
_entity_poly.pdbx_strand_id
1 'polypeptide(L)'
;SCDIGTISSPRWTDDSGVAETMFSDLGATIVQDTRAIITGRIEHPLFGVITDTVGVMIRSENPNPPARTPALIELTSECTLMPDPDGGTECQTSSRLTAMVMDSSGYPVEANTLVRFSTDIGIVTSAAVTNDLGIAESYFTIGDSSGIATVTARAGSVKDSTLISVRTGLPAYIVIPPSAPNRIVVEGGFGLASTTIRAEIRDARGELVSERYQVNFVLGPAIPAGANLDGVGPNVWVESNYGVASVTLNSGTQSGPVRVTTSITLSGSTINATAIPVTIAAGPPAFMDVDIDINQIEPIGGGQYQAEMAARVWDQYTNPVEDSTQVYWHVEPDSIASVIGGSLTYATNLSNEKYHGLAWSLIYWNSDRTFENVSVIAQTYGANGDTIQGYVNAAEDSLLLLPFYPGDLLVIPSLQFYDFQPSANPNPSQVPVQLTAILTDYYNNAIKNGRILFGSFGAAAWDPLDPETGAPIVRTNNQGIAQITVFFDAGLCTPNFNADGSVNSYNPFTAQVWGTLLDPQSIGSEQ
;
A
#
# COMPACT_ATOMS: atom_id res chain seq x y z
N SER A 1 -55.41 -4.09 19.70
CA SER A 1 -56.38 -4.84 20.54
C SER A 1 -56.35 -4.39 21.97
N CYS A 2 -57.39 -4.54 22.69
CA CYS A 2 -57.44 -4.37 24.14
C CYS A 2 -58.13 -5.59 24.76
N ASP A 3 -57.83 -5.88 26.02
CA ASP A 3 -58.40 -6.97 26.76
C ASP A 3 -59.72 -6.56 27.46
N ILE A 4 -59.85 -5.29 27.81
CA ILE A 4 -61.03 -4.69 28.45
C ILE A 4 -61.33 -3.40 27.71
N GLY A 5 -62.63 -3.11 27.48
CA GLY A 5 -63.08 -1.95 26.70
C GLY A 5 -62.94 -2.12 25.21
N THR A 6 -62.99 -1.05 24.45
CA THR A 6 -62.85 -1.03 22.99
C THR A 6 -61.88 0.03 22.54
N ILE A 7 -61.20 -0.26 21.42
CA ILE A 7 -60.35 0.71 20.71
C ILE A 7 -60.77 0.79 19.28
N SER A 8 -60.65 1.95 18.66
CA SER A 8 -60.84 2.12 17.21
C SER A 8 -59.59 1.66 16.45
N SER A 9 -59.67 0.45 15.90
CA SER A 9 -58.56 -0.20 15.19
C SER A 9 -59.07 -0.88 13.93
N PRO A 10 -58.25 -1.05 12.90
CA PRO A 10 -56.87 -0.55 12.69
C PRO A 10 -56.80 0.93 12.36
N ARG A 11 -55.60 1.51 12.56
CA ARG A 11 -55.27 2.88 12.16
C ARG A 11 -53.98 2.87 11.34
N TRP A 12 -53.90 3.83 10.41
CA TRP A 12 -52.71 4.08 9.64
C TRP A 12 -51.83 5.09 10.37
N THR A 13 -50.52 4.97 10.23
CA THR A 13 -49.61 5.99 10.71
C THR A 13 -49.66 7.24 9.83
N ASP A 14 -49.50 8.40 10.43
CA ASP A 14 -49.28 9.67 9.71
C ASP A 14 -47.85 9.73 9.14
N ASP A 15 -47.50 10.87 8.52
CA ASP A 15 -46.16 11.09 7.91
C ASP A 15 -45.03 11.12 8.93
N SER A 16 -45.32 11.27 10.22
CA SER A 16 -44.35 11.18 11.32
C SER A 16 -44.22 9.77 11.91
N GLY A 17 -44.95 8.80 11.39
CA GLY A 17 -44.97 7.42 11.85
C GLY A 17 -45.85 7.18 13.06
N VAL A 18 -46.73 8.12 13.43
CA VAL A 18 -47.62 8.04 14.57
C VAL A 18 -49.04 7.57 14.14
N ALA A 19 -49.57 6.60 14.86
CA ALA A 19 -50.99 6.18 14.69
C ALA A 19 -51.76 6.43 16.00
N GLU A 20 -52.76 7.24 15.94
CA GLU A 20 -53.62 7.55 17.10
C GLU A 20 -54.90 6.74 17.09
N THR A 21 -55.30 6.27 18.28
CA THR A 21 -56.57 5.57 18.49
C THR A 21 -57.21 6.02 19.80
N MET A 22 -58.52 5.90 19.86
CA MET A 22 -59.28 6.19 21.06
C MET A 22 -59.67 4.89 21.76
N PHE A 23 -59.39 4.87 23.06
CA PHE A 23 -59.85 3.83 23.95
C PHE A 23 -61.15 4.27 24.66
N SER A 24 -62.11 3.36 24.77
CA SER A 24 -63.34 3.58 25.53
C SER A 24 -63.64 2.35 26.38
N ASP A 25 -64.00 2.57 27.64
CA ASP A 25 -64.47 1.52 28.56
C ASP A 25 -65.88 1.04 28.29
N LEU A 26 -66.61 1.69 27.36
CA LEU A 26 -68.02 1.43 26.99
C LEU A 26 -69.00 1.47 28.17
N GLY A 27 -68.67 2.19 29.25
CA GLY A 27 -69.55 2.27 30.45
C GLY A 27 -69.65 0.95 31.20
N ALA A 28 -68.62 0.10 31.14
CA ALA A 28 -68.57 -1.11 31.94
C ALA A 28 -68.66 -0.74 33.42
N THR A 29 -69.58 -1.32 34.17
CA THR A 29 -69.68 -1.16 35.64
C THR A 29 -68.46 -1.88 36.27
N ILE A 30 -67.42 -1.13 36.49
CA ILE A 30 -66.19 -1.64 37.12
C ILE A 30 -66.33 -1.55 38.63
N VAL A 31 -66.37 -2.70 39.28
CA VAL A 31 -66.58 -2.82 40.73
C VAL A 31 -65.26 -2.60 41.49
N GLN A 32 -64.11 -2.76 40.81
CA GLN A 32 -62.78 -2.49 41.32
C GLN A 32 -61.92 -1.84 40.22
N ASP A 33 -60.97 -1.02 40.59
CA ASP A 33 -60.03 -0.46 39.60
C ASP A 33 -59.43 -1.59 38.81
N THR A 34 -59.50 -1.47 37.50
CA THR A 34 -59.12 -2.52 36.56
C THR A 34 -58.15 -1.95 35.53
N ARG A 35 -57.06 -2.67 35.26
CA ARG A 35 -56.09 -2.27 34.23
C ARG A 35 -56.48 -2.89 32.87
N ALA A 36 -56.75 -2.07 31.93
CA ALA A 36 -56.89 -2.50 30.53
C ALA A 36 -55.53 -2.51 29.86
N ILE A 37 -55.18 -3.62 29.21
CA ILE A 37 -53.94 -3.74 28.43
C ILE A 37 -54.30 -3.49 26.95
N ILE A 38 -53.70 -2.44 26.40
CA ILE A 38 -53.84 -2.10 24.98
C ILE A 38 -52.57 -2.55 24.26
N THR A 39 -52.75 -3.41 23.27
CA THR A 39 -51.61 -3.92 22.46
C THR A 39 -51.65 -3.31 21.09
N GLY A 40 -50.61 -2.57 20.74
CA GLY A 40 -50.28 -2.17 19.38
C GLY A 40 -49.56 -3.30 18.62
N ARG A 41 -49.95 -3.52 17.41
CA ARG A 41 -49.29 -4.51 16.52
C ARG A 41 -49.10 -3.93 15.15
N ILE A 42 -47.87 -3.98 14.65
CA ILE A 42 -47.50 -3.61 13.29
C ILE A 42 -46.92 -4.84 12.58
N GLU A 43 -47.27 -5.03 11.33
CA GLU A 43 -46.65 -6.01 10.45
C GLU A 43 -45.66 -5.28 9.53
N HIS A 44 -44.37 -5.47 9.75
CA HIS A 44 -43.35 -4.88 8.94
C HIS A 44 -42.81 -5.89 7.91
N PRO A 45 -42.67 -5.54 6.62
CA PRO A 45 -42.28 -6.49 5.56
C PRO A 45 -40.94 -7.18 5.78
N LEU A 46 -40.03 -6.51 6.48
CA LEU A 46 -38.65 -7.02 6.72
C LEU A 46 -38.46 -7.58 8.13
N PHE A 47 -39.17 -7.07 9.14
CA PHE A 47 -38.95 -7.42 10.55
C PHE A 47 -40.08 -8.27 11.15
N GLY A 48 -41.08 -8.63 10.35
CA GLY A 48 -42.20 -9.41 10.84
C GLY A 48 -43.15 -8.61 11.73
N VAL A 49 -43.73 -9.28 12.70
CA VAL A 49 -44.71 -8.68 13.62
C VAL A 49 -44.00 -8.03 14.80
N ILE A 50 -44.22 -6.73 14.99
CA ILE A 50 -43.74 -5.94 16.12
C ILE A 50 -44.96 -5.61 17.00
N THR A 51 -44.84 -5.86 18.30
CA THR A 51 -45.92 -5.58 19.26
C THR A 51 -45.38 -4.81 20.45
N ASP A 52 -46.17 -3.88 20.96
CA ASP A 52 -45.94 -3.19 22.19
C ASP A 52 -47.25 -3.04 22.98
N THR A 53 -47.20 -2.87 24.30
CA THR A 53 -48.36 -2.83 25.14
C THR A 53 -48.33 -1.65 26.11
N VAL A 54 -49.49 -1.01 26.30
CA VAL A 54 -49.66 0.04 27.30
C VAL A 54 -50.85 -0.32 28.20
N GLY A 55 -50.69 -0.11 29.50
CA GLY A 55 -51.76 -0.30 30.47
C GLY A 55 -52.52 0.99 30.78
N VAL A 56 -53.81 0.98 30.57
CA VAL A 56 -54.70 2.09 30.97
C VAL A 56 -55.50 1.65 32.19
N MET A 57 -55.49 2.47 33.24
CA MET A 57 -56.21 2.17 34.49
C MET A 57 -57.63 2.75 34.40
N ILE A 58 -58.63 1.88 34.54
CA ILE A 58 -60.05 2.24 34.65
C ILE A 58 -60.40 2.23 36.14
N ARG A 59 -60.71 3.38 36.71
CA ARG A 59 -61.04 3.49 38.13
C ARG A 59 -62.50 3.12 38.40
N SER A 60 -62.70 2.39 39.51
CA SER A 60 -64.03 2.11 40.05
C SER A 60 -64.58 3.33 40.77
N GLU A 61 -65.89 3.57 40.70
CA GLU A 61 -66.57 4.61 41.46
C GLU A 61 -66.72 4.29 42.96
N ASN A 62 -66.05 3.26 43.47
CA ASN A 62 -66.13 2.86 44.89
C ASN A 62 -65.35 3.86 45.81
N PRO A 63 -66.02 4.56 46.77
CA PRO A 63 -65.40 5.67 47.52
C PRO A 63 -64.37 5.26 48.60
N ASN A 64 -64.09 3.95 48.73
CA ASN A 64 -63.14 3.51 49.78
C ASN A 64 -62.44 2.18 49.37
N PRO A 65 -61.50 2.17 48.43
CA PRO A 65 -60.72 0.98 48.07
C PRO A 65 -59.84 0.58 49.31
N PRO A 66 -59.55 -0.71 49.51
CA PRO A 66 -58.60 -1.13 50.56
C PRO A 66 -57.21 -0.56 50.20
N ALA A 67 -56.45 -0.16 51.27
CA ALA A 67 -55.11 0.36 51.15
C ALA A 67 -54.24 -0.62 50.33
N ARG A 68 -53.69 -0.16 49.20
CA ARG A 68 -52.90 -0.97 48.25
C ARG A 68 -51.42 -0.94 48.67
N THR A 69 -50.92 -2.08 49.14
CA THR A 69 -49.53 -2.22 49.51
C THR A 69 -48.65 -2.52 48.29
N PRO A 70 -47.46 -1.91 48.16
CA PRO A 70 -46.53 -2.21 47.09
C PRO A 70 -46.15 -3.70 47.03
N ALA A 71 -46.37 -4.35 45.86
CA ALA A 71 -46.04 -5.74 45.58
C ALA A 71 -45.17 -5.92 44.35
N LEU A 72 -45.22 -4.98 43.39
CA LEU A 72 -44.39 -4.92 42.21
C LEU A 72 -43.93 -3.48 41.96
N ILE A 73 -42.73 -3.31 41.53
CA ILE A 73 -42.18 -2.04 41.04
C ILE A 73 -41.44 -2.29 39.73
N GLU A 74 -41.62 -1.43 38.76
CA GLU A 74 -40.91 -1.41 37.50
C GLU A 74 -40.21 -0.07 37.34
N LEU A 75 -38.89 -0.10 37.19
CA LEU A 75 -38.05 1.09 37.05
C LEU A 75 -37.55 1.21 35.64
N THR A 76 -37.86 2.31 34.99
CA THR A 76 -37.32 2.67 33.66
C THR A 76 -36.53 3.94 33.73
N SER A 77 -35.52 4.07 32.86
CA SER A 77 -34.76 5.29 32.63
C SER A 77 -35.02 5.78 31.23
N GLU A 78 -35.17 7.08 31.04
CA GLU A 78 -35.29 7.72 29.74
C GLU A 78 -34.00 7.57 28.92
N CYS A 79 -32.84 7.59 29.59
CA CYS A 79 -31.54 7.45 28.96
C CYS A 79 -30.81 6.23 29.53
N THR A 80 -30.32 5.36 28.68
CA THR A 80 -29.47 4.22 29.03
C THR A 80 -27.99 4.50 28.88
N LEU A 81 -27.64 5.61 28.19
CA LEU A 81 -26.30 6.09 27.94
C LEU A 81 -26.23 7.59 28.23
N MET A 82 -25.24 8.04 28.99
CA MET A 82 -25.10 9.46 29.35
C MET A 82 -23.62 9.88 29.46
N PRO A 83 -23.19 10.98 28.84
CA PRO A 83 -23.94 11.75 27.81
C PRO A 83 -24.20 10.91 26.57
N ASP A 84 -25.39 11.02 26.02
CA ASP A 84 -25.71 10.39 24.73
C ASP A 84 -25.47 11.39 23.59
N PRO A 85 -24.54 11.14 22.67
CA PRO A 85 -24.26 12.03 21.56
C PRO A 85 -25.46 12.20 20.59
N ASP A 86 -26.31 11.19 20.52
CA ASP A 86 -27.47 11.16 19.64
C ASP A 86 -28.79 11.53 20.36
N GLY A 87 -28.79 11.58 21.68
CA GLY A 87 -29.96 11.78 22.55
C GLY A 87 -30.39 13.23 22.80
N GLY A 88 -29.94 14.18 21.97
CA GLY A 88 -30.33 15.59 22.12
C GLY A 88 -29.85 16.21 23.43
N THR A 89 -30.60 17.18 23.98
CA THR A 89 -30.23 17.87 25.22
C THR A 89 -30.64 17.12 26.49
N GLU A 90 -31.57 16.20 26.41
CA GLU A 90 -32.17 15.55 27.56
C GLU A 90 -31.29 14.47 28.20
N CYS A 91 -30.48 13.78 27.42
CA CYS A 91 -29.56 12.72 27.91
C CYS A 91 -28.11 13.20 28.09
N GLN A 92 -27.85 14.47 28.31
CA GLN A 92 -26.51 15.00 28.46
C GLN A 92 -25.99 14.94 29.89
N THR A 93 -26.75 15.48 30.85
CA THR A 93 -26.32 15.58 32.25
C THR A 93 -27.27 14.92 33.21
N SER A 94 -28.54 14.76 32.85
CA SER A 94 -29.58 14.15 33.69
C SER A 94 -30.51 13.26 32.87
N SER A 95 -31.06 12.25 33.51
CA SER A 95 -32.06 11.34 32.94
C SER A 95 -33.23 11.23 33.89
N ARG A 96 -34.44 11.28 33.36
CA ARG A 96 -35.64 11.03 34.13
C ARG A 96 -35.77 9.51 34.39
N LEU A 97 -36.10 9.19 35.63
CA LEU A 97 -36.39 7.86 36.13
C LEU A 97 -37.87 7.76 36.41
N THR A 98 -38.52 6.73 35.89
CA THR A 98 -39.94 6.48 36.13
C THR A 98 -40.11 5.15 36.84
N ALA A 99 -40.61 5.18 38.05
CA ALA A 99 -40.92 4.00 38.84
C ALA A 99 -42.45 3.82 38.92
N MET A 100 -42.95 2.75 38.29
CA MET A 100 -44.35 2.35 38.37
C MET A 100 -44.52 1.33 39.50
N VAL A 101 -45.33 1.65 40.50
CA VAL A 101 -45.55 0.80 41.67
C VAL A 101 -46.97 0.25 41.66
N MET A 102 -47.09 -1.06 41.77
CA MET A 102 -48.32 -1.79 41.69
C MET A 102 -48.50 -2.70 42.92
N ASP A 103 -49.77 -3.01 43.23
CA ASP A 103 -50.13 -4.01 44.23
C ASP A 103 -50.06 -5.46 43.66
N SER A 104 -50.36 -6.46 44.48
CA SER A 104 -50.34 -7.88 44.07
C SER A 104 -51.37 -8.26 43.00
N SER A 105 -52.35 -7.40 42.73
CA SER A 105 -53.37 -7.58 41.71
C SER A 105 -53.06 -6.80 40.41
N GLY A 106 -51.91 -6.10 40.37
CA GLY A 106 -51.48 -5.30 39.21
C GLY A 106 -52.12 -3.91 39.14
N TYR A 107 -52.79 -3.45 40.21
CA TYR A 107 -53.31 -2.09 40.28
C TYR A 107 -52.27 -1.10 40.84
N PRO A 108 -52.31 0.17 40.38
CA PRO A 108 -51.42 1.19 40.93
C PRO A 108 -51.67 1.34 42.45
N VAL A 109 -50.57 1.55 43.17
CA VAL A 109 -50.67 1.90 44.61
C VAL A 109 -51.26 3.29 44.79
N GLU A 110 -51.68 3.60 46.04
CA GLU A 110 -52.22 4.93 46.36
C GLU A 110 -51.25 6.06 46.06
N ALA A 111 -51.78 7.22 45.69
CA ALA A 111 -51.00 8.42 45.56
C ALA A 111 -50.30 8.74 46.90
N ASN A 112 -49.12 9.36 46.82
CA ASN A 112 -48.24 9.66 47.94
C ASN A 112 -47.55 8.42 48.59
N THR A 113 -47.54 7.27 47.91
CA THR A 113 -46.70 6.14 48.34
C THR A 113 -45.23 6.50 48.10
N LEU A 114 -44.40 6.37 49.17
CA LEU A 114 -42.99 6.74 49.11
C LEU A 114 -42.16 5.72 48.31
N VAL A 115 -41.43 6.19 47.30
CA VAL A 115 -40.43 5.45 46.58
C VAL A 115 -39.04 6.06 46.85
N ARG A 116 -38.07 5.21 47.23
CA ARG A 116 -36.69 5.60 47.48
C ARG A 116 -35.83 5.14 46.35
N PHE A 117 -34.95 6.06 45.88
CA PHE A 117 -34.00 5.79 44.81
C PHE A 117 -32.57 5.82 45.35
N SER A 118 -31.73 4.97 44.83
CA SER A 118 -30.31 4.92 45.12
C SER A 118 -29.51 4.55 43.88
N THR A 119 -28.28 4.96 43.84
CA THR A 119 -27.33 4.62 42.76
C THR A 119 -25.95 4.37 43.36
N ASP A 120 -25.13 3.58 42.66
CA ASP A 120 -23.72 3.33 42.99
C ASP A 120 -22.77 4.31 42.33
N ILE A 121 -23.16 4.88 41.16
CA ILE A 121 -22.44 5.90 40.41
C ILE A 121 -23.39 7.06 40.13
N GLY A 122 -22.84 8.29 40.13
CA GLY A 122 -23.63 9.49 39.91
C GLY A 122 -24.48 9.90 41.14
N ILE A 123 -25.47 10.74 40.89
CA ILE A 123 -26.36 11.29 41.91
C ILE A 123 -27.80 11.03 41.51
N VAL A 124 -28.63 10.59 42.42
CA VAL A 124 -30.06 10.41 42.20
C VAL A 124 -30.87 11.21 43.24
N THR A 125 -31.99 11.79 42.82
CA THR A 125 -32.94 12.35 43.78
C THR A 125 -33.51 11.19 44.65
N SER A 126 -33.17 11.16 45.89
CA SER A 126 -33.27 9.97 46.78
C SER A 126 -34.68 9.51 47.13
N ALA A 127 -35.70 10.35 46.89
CA ALA A 127 -37.06 9.99 47.20
C ALA A 127 -38.06 10.78 46.33
N ALA A 128 -39.13 10.08 45.94
CA ALA A 128 -40.30 10.68 45.31
C ALA A 128 -41.55 9.95 45.82
N VAL A 129 -42.72 10.52 45.56
CA VAL A 129 -44.00 9.90 45.92
C VAL A 129 -44.78 9.58 44.65
N THR A 130 -45.57 8.53 44.70
CA THR A 130 -46.45 8.16 43.59
C THR A 130 -47.58 9.15 43.38
N ASN A 131 -47.95 9.34 42.12
CA ASN A 131 -49.20 10.02 41.72
C ASN A 131 -50.38 9.01 41.73
N ASP A 132 -51.54 9.46 41.28
CA ASP A 132 -52.76 8.64 41.18
C ASP A 132 -52.63 7.42 40.24
N LEU A 133 -51.62 7.39 39.37
CA LEU A 133 -51.32 6.28 38.48
C LEU A 133 -50.27 5.32 39.03
N GLY A 134 -49.87 5.51 40.30
CA GLY A 134 -48.79 4.72 40.94
C GLY A 134 -47.40 5.02 40.43
N ILE A 135 -47.18 6.16 39.73
CA ILE A 135 -45.92 6.55 39.13
C ILE A 135 -45.21 7.55 40.05
N ALA A 136 -43.95 7.23 40.39
CA ALA A 136 -43.02 8.13 41.04
C ALA A 136 -41.88 8.50 40.09
N GLU A 137 -41.61 9.78 39.91
CA GLU A 137 -40.54 10.29 39.06
C GLU A 137 -39.36 10.78 39.89
N SER A 138 -38.16 10.46 39.44
CA SER A 138 -36.89 10.92 40.02
C SER A 138 -35.94 11.31 38.91
N TYR A 139 -34.81 11.88 39.24
CA TYR A 139 -33.78 12.27 38.29
C TYR A 139 -32.43 11.70 38.68
N PHE A 140 -31.81 11.03 37.73
CA PHE A 140 -30.41 10.63 37.80
C PHE A 140 -29.55 11.74 37.15
N THR A 141 -28.46 12.10 37.79
CA THR A 141 -27.51 13.08 37.29
C THR A 141 -26.12 12.44 37.28
N ILE A 142 -25.39 12.62 36.19
CA ILE A 142 -24.02 12.13 36.10
C ILE A 142 -23.13 12.86 37.10
N GLY A 143 -22.20 12.13 37.73
CA GLY A 143 -21.18 12.66 38.64
C GLY A 143 -19.79 12.61 37.97
N ASP A 144 -18.76 12.69 38.81
CA ASP A 144 -17.35 12.67 38.34
C ASP A 144 -16.81 11.25 38.04
N SER A 145 -17.63 10.24 38.15
CA SER A 145 -17.23 8.83 37.93
C SER A 145 -17.92 8.28 36.69
N SER A 146 -17.15 7.61 35.82
CA SER A 146 -17.66 6.86 34.68
C SER A 146 -17.90 5.38 35.01
N GLY A 147 -18.71 4.71 34.24
CA GLY A 147 -19.01 3.29 34.38
C GLY A 147 -20.49 2.99 34.19
N ILE A 148 -20.91 1.81 34.60
CA ILE A 148 -22.32 1.40 34.55
C ILE A 148 -22.96 1.70 35.90
N ALA A 149 -23.80 2.74 35.96
CA ALA A 149 -24.57 3.08 37.14
C ALA A 149 -25.72 2.08 37.29
N THR A 150 -25.83 1.47 38.48
CA THR A 150 -26.99 0.66 38.88
C THR A 150 -27.93 1.53 39.68
N VAL A 151 -29.01 1.98 39.06
CA VAL A 151 -30.06 2.76 39.76
C VAL A 151 -31.11 1.82 40.26
N THR A 152 -31.42 1.91 41.55
CA THR A 152 -32.43 1.06 42.22
C THR A 152 -33.54 1.92 42.80
N ALA A 153 -34.79 1.56 42.48
CA ALA A 153 -35.99 2.10 43.13
C ALA A 153 -36.57 1.09 44.09
N ARG A 154 -37.03 1.57 45.26
CA ARG A 154 -37.63 0.74 46.31
C ARG A 154 -38.89 1.36 46.86
N ALA A 155 -39.99 0.58 46.92
CA ALA A 155 -41.24 0.93 47.56
C ALA A 155 -41.57 -0.15 48.59
N GLY A 156 -41.52 0.18 49.91
CA GLY A 156 -41.71 -0.83 50.94
C GLY A 156 -40.66 -1.97 50.86
N SER A 157 -41.13 -3.20 50.63
CA SER A 157 -40.28 -4.39 50.52
C SER A 157 -39.85 -4.69 49.07
N VAL A 158 -40.50 -4.13 48.08
CA VAL A 158 -40.20 -4.40 46.65
C VAL A 158 -39.17 -3.42 46.08
N LYS A 159 -38.34 -3.90 45.17
CA LYS A 159 -37.32 -3.12 44.49
C LYS A 159 -37.14 -3.56 43.06
N ASP A 160 -36.69 -2.65 42.21
CA ASP A 160 -36.25 -2.91 40.83
C ASP A 160 -35.04 -2.04 40.53
N SER A 161 -34.27 -2.39 39.49
CA SER A 161 -33.05 -1.68 39.10
C SER A 161 -32.92 -1.55 37.60
N THR A 162 -32.43 -0.42 37.16
CA THR A 162 -32.05 -0.16 35.76
C THR A 162 -30.57 0.24 35.67
N LEU A 163 -29.98 0.00 34.53
CA LEU A 163 -28.57 0.30 34.26
C LEU A 163 -28.45 1.53 33.35
N ILE A 164 -27.57 2.46 33.72
CA ILE A 164 -27.24 3.65 32.94
C ILE A 164 -25.73 3.67 32.72
N SER A 165 -25.27 3.64 31.47
CA SER A 165 -23.86 3.80 31.14
C SER A 165 -23.44 5.27 31.22
N VAL A 166 -22.52 5.58 32.15
CA VAL A 166 -22.03 6.95 32.40
C VAL A 166 -20.64 7.10 31.83
N ARG A 167 -20.49 8.02 30.88
CA ARG A 167 -19.21 8.37 30.20
C ARG A 167 -18.61 9.60 30.86
N THR A 168 -18.14 9.47 32.07
CA THR A 168 -17.44 10.56 32.77
C THR A 168 -16.14 10.02 33.36
N GLY A 169 -15.11 10.82 33.38
CA GLY A 169 -13.79 10.46 33.91
C GLY A 169 -12.70 11.24 33.21
N LEU A 170 -11.56 11.36 33.89
CA LEU A 170 -10.36 11.95 33.27
C LEU A 170 -9.79 11.03 32.19
N PRO A 171 -9.27 11.56 31.11
CA PRO A 171 -8.56 10.77 30.10
C PRO A 171 -7.44 9.94 30.72
N ALA A 172 -7.41 8.65 30.40
CA ALA A 172 -6.37 7.72 30.84
C ALA A 172 -5.53 7.22 29.67
N TYR A 173 -6.15 7.00 28.51
CA TYR A 173 -5.45 6.58 27.31
C TYR A 173 -6.26 6.95 26.05
N ILE A 174 -5.57 6.90 24.89
CA ILE A 174 -6.17 7.10 23.58
C ILE A 174 -6.12 5.76 22.82
N VAL A 175 -7.23 5.40 22.19
CA VAL A 175 -7.30 4.29 21.23
C VAL A 175 -7.47 4.87 19.84
N ILE A 176 -6.67 4.41 18.89
CA ILE A 176 -6.84 4.73 17.48
C ILE A 176 -7.24 3.44 16.78
N PRO A 177 -8.53 3.26 16.45
CA PRO A 177 -8.97 2.13 15.66
C PRO A 177 -8.29 2.12 14.28
N PRO A 178 -8.09 0.95 13.67
CA PRO A 178 -7.58 0.88 12.31
C PRO A 178 -8.43 1.75 11.37
N SER A 179 -7.78 2.57 10.55
CA SER A 179 -8.47 3.35 9.52
C SER A 179 -9.06 2.43 8.44
N ALA A 180 -10.19 2.83 7.90
CA ALA A 180 -10.83 2.15 6.78
C ALA A 180 -11.15 3.16 5.67
N PRO A 181 -10.44 3.11 4.53
CA PRO A 181 -9.38 2.18 4.19
C PRO A 181 -8.05 2.47 4.92
N ASN A 182 -7.24 1.44 5.17
CA ASN A 182 -5.87 1.56 5.67
C ASN A 182 -4.82 1.70 4.55
N ARG A 183 -5.29 1.71 3.31
CA ARG A 183 -4.53 1.91 2.10
C ARG A 183 -5.24 2.91 1.22
N ILE A 184 -4.54 3.98 0.87
CA ILE A 184 -4.97 5.04 -0.04
C ILE A 184 -3.95 5.14 -1.18
N VAL A 185 -4.26 5.85 -2.24
CA VAL A 185 -3.35 6.06 -3.38
C VAL A 185 -2.84 7.50 -3.41
N VAL A 186 -1.75 7.75 -4.11
CA VAL A 186 -1.27 9.11 -4.39
C VAL A 186 -2.37 9.95 -5.05
N GLU A 187 -2.30 11.26 -4.89
CA GLU A 187 -3.25 12.19 -5.49
C GLU A 187 -3.39 11.96 -7.00
N GLY A 188 -4.62 11.84 -7.50
CA GLY A 188 -4.87 11.53 -8.92
C GLY A 188 -4.57 10.09 -9.36
N GLY A 189 -4.25 9.18 -8.45
CA GLY A 189 -3.82 7.81 -8.73
C GLY A 189 -4.93 6.77 -8.89
N PHE A 190 -6.13 7.14 -9.34
CA PHE A 190 -7.25 6.21 -9.57
C PHE A 190 -7.64 5.35 -8.37
N GLY A 191 -7.97 6.00 -7.27
CA GLY A 191 -8.44 5.37 -6.05
C GLY A 191 -8.79 6.41 -4.99
N LEU A 192 -9.01 5.95 -3.77
CA LEU A 192 -9.25 6.86 -2.66
C LEU A 192 -7.92 7.51 -2.26
N ALA A 193 -7.85 8.83 -2.35
CA ALA A 193 -6.68 9.62 -1.98
C ALA A 193 -6.72 10.08 -0.51
N SER A 194 -7.71 9.67 0.26
CA SER A 194 -7.85 10.04 1.66
C SER A 194 -8.49 8.95 2.51
N THR A 195 -8.24 9.01 3.82
CA THR A 195 -8.87 8.16 4.83
C THR A 195 -9.04 8.92 6.13
N THR A 196 -9.98 8.49 6.96
CA THR A 196 -10.22 9.11 8.26
C THR A 196 -9.41 8.42 9.35
N ILE A 197 -8.69 9.20 10.12
CA ILE A 197 -8.02 8.78 11.36
C ILE A 197 -8.90 9.22 12.52
N ARG A 198 -9.36 8.25 13.32
CA ARG A 198 -10.21 8.48 14.47
C ARG A 198 -9.44 8.19 15.74
N ALA A 199 -9.51 9.09 16.72
CA ALA A 199 -8.97 8.90 18.06
C ALA A 199 -10.12 8.84 19.06
N GLU A 200 -10.09 7.83 19.93
CA GLU A 200 -11.03 7.63 21.00
C GLU A 200 -10.32 7.86 22.33
N ILE A 201 -10.72 8.90 23.03
CA ILE A 201 -10.18 9.23 24.35
C ILE A 201 -10.99 8.48 25.38
N ARG A 202 -10.33 7.63 26.13
CA ARG A 202 -10.98 6.75 27.10
C ARG A 202 -10.44 7.00 28.50
N ASP A 203 -11.31 6.78 29.48
CA ASP A 203 -10.95 6.82 30.90
C ASP A 203 -10.28 5.50 31.36
N ALA A 204 -9.92 5.41 32.61
CA ALA A 204 -9.27 4.23 33.20
C ALA A 204 -10.14 2.95 33.21
N ARG A 205 -11.43 3.07 32.98
CA ARG A 205 -12.38 1.95 32.89
C ARG A 205 -12.67 1.55 31.44
N GLY A 206 -12.17 2.30 30.48
CA GLY A 206 -12.36 2.02 29.06
C GLY A 206 -13.57 2.74 28.44
N GLU A 207 -14.25 3.58 29.15
CA GLU A 207 -15.38 4.36 28.64
C GLU A 207 -14.89 5.63 27.95
N LEU A 208 -15.64 6.09 26.92
CA LEU A 208 -15.33 7.33 26.24
C LEU A 208 -15.56 8.52 27.18
N VAL A 209 -14.60 9.44 27.25
CA VAL A 209 -14.74 10.64 28.08
C VAL A 209 -15.83 11.57 27.55
N SER A 210 -16.54 12.23 28.44
CA SER A 210 -17.65 13.12 28.06
C SER A 210 -17.18 14.56 27.79
N GLU A 211 -16.09 14.97 28.43
CA GLU A 211 -15.55 16.32 28.28
C GLU A 211 -14.85 16.49 26.94
N ARG A 212 -14.75 17.74 26.49
CA ARG A 212 -14.06 18.12 25.28
C ARG A 212 -12.58 18.35 25.54
N TYR A 213 -11.72 17.75 24.75
CA TYR A 213 -10.28 17.90 24.82
C TYR A 213 -9.73 18.32 23.46
N GLN A 214 -8.71 19.18 23.49
CA GLN A 214 -7.92 19.49 22.29
C GLN A 214 -6.99 18.31 21.99
N VAL A 215 -7.24 17.64 20.89
CA VAL A 215 -6.47 16.49 20.41
C VAL A 215 -5.54 16.96 19.31
N ASN A 216 -4.25 16.73 19.51
CA ASN A 216 -3.24 17.01 18.51
C ASN A 216 -3.00 15.78 17.66
N PHE A 217 -3.14 15.90 16.35
CA PHE A 217 -2.78 14.89 15.37
C PHE A 217 -1.53 15.33 14.63
N VAL A 218 -0.51 14.46 14.58
CA VAL A 218 0.79 14.76 13.96
C VAL A 218 1.18 13.61 13.04
N LEU A 219 1.57 13.91 11.81
CA LEU A 219 2.22 12.96 10.93
C LEU A 219 3.60 12.61 11.45
N GLY A 220 4.00 11.35 11.32
CA GLY A 220 5.30 10.84 11.76
C GLY A 220 6.50 11.47 11.04
N PRO A 221 7.74 11.14 11.43
CA PRO A 221 8.94 11.82 10.96
C PRO A 221 9.24 11.64 9.46
N ALA A 222 8.83 10.53 8.86
CA ALA A 222 8.96 10.28 7.42
C ALA A 222 7.60 10.54 6.76
N ILE A 223 7.38 11.76 6.31
CA ILE A 223 6.12 12.17 5.67
C ILE A 223 6.31 12.10 4.16
N PRO A 224 5.55 11.25 3.43
CA PRO A 224 5.51 11.27 1.98
C PRO A 224 5.14 12.68 1.47
N ALA A 225 5.81 13.14 0.42
CA ALA A 225 5.63 14.48 -0.11
C ALA A 225 4.15 14.79 -0.43
N GLY A 226 3.65 15.90 0.09
CA GLY A 226 2.27 16.35 -0.10
C GLY A 226 1.25 15.72 0.86
N ALA A 227 1.57 14.68 1.62
CA ALA A 227 0.65 14.13 2.60
C ALA A 227 0.35 15.15 3.72
N ASN A 228 -0.93 15.26 4.08
CA ASN A 228 -1.37 16.25 5.06
C ASN A 228 -2.61 15.77 5.83
N LEU A 229 -2.90 16.47 6.93
CA LEU A 229 -4.12 16.30 7.71
C LEU A 229 -5.09 17.45 7.40
N ASP A 230 -6.33 17.12 7.09
CA ASP A 230 -7.45 18.04 6.80
C ASP A 230 -7.13 19.13 5.74
N GLY A 231 -6.14 18.90 4.87
CA GLY A 231 -5.68 19.91 3.90
C GLY A 231 -4.85 21.05 4.52
N VAL A 232 -4.56 21.00 5.81
CA VAL A 232 -3.87 22.07 6.55
C VAL A 232 -2.36 21.85 6.59
N GLY A 233 -1.92 20.63 6.94
CA GLY A 233 -0.49 20.33 7.07
C GLY A 233 -0.22 19.08 7.90
N PRO A 234 1.02 18.89 8.35
CA PRO A 234 1.41 17.70 9.08
C PRO A 234 0.97 17.67 10.56
N ASN A 235 0.40 18.76 11.05
CA ASN A 235 -0.01 18.92 12.44
C ASN A 235 -1.33 19.66 12.51
N VAL A 236 -2.34 19.05 13.15
CA VAL A 236 -3.69 19.63 13.27
C VAL A 236 -4.21 19.37 14.68
N TRP A 237 -4.86 20.40 15.24
CA TRP A 237 -5.58 20.32 16.50
C TRP A 237 -7.08 20.23 16.25
N VAL A 238 -7.73 19.23 16.86
CA VAL A 238 -9.17 19.01 16.74
C VAL A 238 -9.77 18.89 18.13
N GLU A 239 -10.90 19.55 18.37
CA GLU A 239 -11.65 19.38 19.60
C GLU A 239 -12.42 18.04 19.57
N SER A 240 -12.27 17.23 20.61
CA SER A 240 -13.03 15.98 20.74
C SER A 240 -14.49 16.26 21.07
N ASN A 241 -15.38 15.45 20.56
CA ASN A 241 -16.79 15.43 20.91
C ASN A 241 -17.13 14.06 21.51
N TYR A 242 -17.57 14.04 22.77
CA TYR A 242 -17.85 12.80 23.53
C TYR A 242 -16.73 11.77 23.42
N GLY A 243 -15.50 12.22 23.66
CA GLY A 243 -14.33 11.36 23.65
C GLY A 243 -13.82 10.96 22.26
N VAL A 244 -14.40 11.46 21.18
CA VAL A 244 -13.98 11.14 19.81
C VAL A 244 -13.48 12.39 19.09
N ALA A 245 -12.31 12.28 18.49
CA ALA A 245 -11.76 13.27 17.54
C ALA A 245 -11.37 12.56 16.25
N SER A 246 -11.52 13.20 15.13
CA SER A 246 -11.14 12.63 13.85
C SER A 246 -10.57 13.69 12.92
N VAL A 247 -9.63 13.24 12.06
CA VAL A 247 -9.03 14.05 11.00
C VAL A 247 -9.01 13.24 9.71
N THR A 248 -8.98 13.92 8.58
CA THR A 248 -8.79 13.29 7.28
C THR A 248 -7.30 13.28 6.94
N LEU A 249 -6.72 12.10 6.77
CA LEU A 249 -5.40 11.96 6.18
C LEU A 249 -5.57 11.99 4.66
N ASN A 250 -5.00 12.99 4.01
CA ASN A 250 -4.91 13.08 2.55
C ASN A 250 -3.55 12.59 2.08
N SER A 251 -3.51 11.87 0.98
CA SER A 251 -2.28 11.53 0.30
C SER A 251 -1.69 12.76 -0.39
N GLY A 252 -0.41 12.65 -0.74
CA GLY A 252 0.25 13.59 -1.63
C GLY A 252 0.70 12.89 -2.91
N THR A 253 1.85 13.32 -3.40
CA THR A 253 2.43 12.83 -4.65
C THR A 253 3.42 11.67 -4.46
N GLN A 254 3.87 11.41 -3.23
CA GLN A 254 4.83 10.36 -2.92
C GLN A 254 4.16 9.17 -2.25
N SER A 255 4.48 7.96 -2.72
CA SER A 255 4.06 6.70 -2.10
C SER A 255 4.89 6.38 -0.85
N GLY A 256 4.29 5.65 0.08
CA GLY A 256 4.97 5.21 1.29
C GLY A 256 4.05 5.06 2.50
N PRO A 257 4.56 4.52 3.61
CA PRO A 257 3.80 4.39 4.84
C PRO A 257 3.72 5.72 5.60
N VAL A 258 2.53 6.06 6.09
CA VAL A 258 2.28 7.22 6.95
C VAL A 258 1.84 6.75 8.32
N ARG A 259 2.46 7.28 9.36
CA ARG A 259 2.03 7.10 10.75
C ARG A 259 1.44 8.39 11.29
N VAL A 260 0.32 8.28 11.98
CA VAL A 260 -0.30 9.40 12.69
C VAL A 260 -0.16 9.17 14.18
N THR A 261 0.39 10.13 14.89
CA THR A 261 0.44 10.14 16.34
C THR A 261 -0.57 11.15 16.86
N THR A 262 -1.34 10.74 17.86
CA THR A 262 -2.29 11.63 18.54
C THR A 262 -1.84 11.88 19.96
N SER A 263 -2.11 13.08 20.47
CA SER A 263 -1.84 13.43 21.85
C SER A 263 -2.88 14.38 22.43
N ILE A 264 -3.09 14.27 23.73
CA ILE A 264 -3.79 15.23 24.57
C ILE A 264 -2.87 15.65 25.71
N THR A 265 -2.90 16.93 26.08
CA THR A 265 -2.13 17.45 27.21
C THR A 265 -3.09 17.81 28.34
N LEU A 266 -2.90 17.16 29.46
CA LEU A 266 -3.56 17.44 30.72
C LEU A 266 -2.62 18.23 31.62
N SER A 267 -3.10 18.78 32.73
CA SER A 267 -2.31 19.57 33.70
C SER A 267 -1.05 18.81 34.15
N GLY A 268 0.03 18.89 33.37
CA GLY A 268 1.36 18.31 33.68
C GLY A 268 1.67 16.93 33.09
N SER A 269 0.78 16.30 32.32
CA SER A 269 1.05 15.04 31.63
C SER A 269 0.50 15.05 30.21
N THR A 270 1.15 14.27 29.31
CA THR A 270 0.69 14.10 27.94
C THR A 270 0.38 12.62 27.71
N ILE A 271 -0.79 12.34 27.18
CA ILE A 271 -1.22 10.99 26.76
C ILE A 271 -1.07 10.92 25.26
N ASN A 272 -0.39 9.88 24.77
CA ASN A 272 -0.09 9.70 23.34
C ASN A 272 -0.60 8.34 22.86
N ALA A 273 -0.98 8.28 21.58
CA ALA A 273 -1.22 7.05 20.86
C ALA A 273 -0.73 7.18 19.42
N THR A 274 -0.33 6.06 18.82
CA THR A 274 0.13 6.03 17.44
C THR A 274 -0.75 5.08 16.62
N ALA A 275 -1.24 5.55 15.49
CA ALA A 275 -2.05 4.75 14.57
C ALA A 275 -1.24 3.62 13.92
N ILE A 276 -1.93 2.56 13.52
CA ILE A 276 -1.39 1.60 12.56
C ILE A 276 -1.06 2.37 11.27
N PRO A 277 0.10 2.13 10.62
CA PRO A 277 0.46 2.84 9.42
C PRO A 277 -0.60 2.72 8.33
N VAL A 278 -0.93 3.84 7.71
CA VAL A 278 -1.68 3.89 6.45
C VAL A 278 -0.66 3.85 5.32
N THR A 279 -0.88 2.99 4.34
CA THR A 279 -0.03 2.92 3.14
C THR A 279 -0.58 3.85 2.06
N ILE A 280 0.24 4.80 1.62
CA ILE A 280 -0.01 5.54 0.38
C ILE A 280 0.63 4.74 -0.74
N ALA A 281 -0.18 4.16 -1.59
CA ALA A 281 0.23 3.40 -2.75
C ALA A 281 0.62 4.31 -3.91
N ALA A 282 1.52 3.83 -4.78
CA ALA A 282 1.78 4.48 -6.05
C ALA A 282 0.54 4.52 -6.95
N GLY A 283 0.55 5.42 -7.90
CA GLY A 283 -0.43 5.47 -8.97
C GLY A 283 -0.21 4.37 -10.02
N PRO A 284 -1.07 4.32 -11.04
CA PRO A 284 -0.89 3.42 -12.17
C PRO A 284 0.36 3.75 -12.98
N PRO A 285 0.88 2.81 -13.78
CA PRO A 285 2.00 3.02 -14.68
C PRO A 285 1.84 4.28 -15.54
N ALA A 286 2.88 5.11 -15.62
CA ALA A 286 2.93 6.29 -16.46
C ALA A 286 4.24 6.38 -17.27
N PHE A 287 5.34 5.84 -16.72
CA PHE A 287 6.65 5.84 -17.35
C PHE A 287 7.30 4.48 -17.19
N MET A 288 8.14 4.12 -18.16
CA MET A 288 8.91 2.89 -18.14
C MET A 288 10.28 3.15 -18.74
N ASP A 289 11.30 2.56 -18.13
CA ASP A 289 12.66 2.49 -18.65
C ASP A 289 13.10 1.02 -18.72
N VAL A 290 13.87 0.67 -19.74
CA VAL A 290 14.30 -0.71 -20.01
C VAL A 290 15.81 -0.74 -20.13
N ASP A 291 16.42 -1.67 -19.40
CA ASP A 291 17.86 -1.90 -19.43
C ASP A 291 18.16 -3.38 -19.63
N ILE A 292 19.34 -3.67 -20.17
CA ILE A 292 19.85 -5.02 -20.39
C ILE A 292 21.28 -5.12 -19.88
N ASP A 293 21.59 -6.17 -19.11
CA ASP A 293 22.96 -6.44 -18.68
C ASP A 293 23.72 -7.25 -19.72
N ILE A 294 24.24 -6.55 -20.73
CA ILE A 294 25.05 -7.13 -21.78
C ILE A 294 26.44 -7.62 -21.33
N ASN A 295 26.86 -7.27 -20.12
CA ASN A 295 28.13 -7.73 -19.56
C ASN A 295 28.01 -9.08 -18.86
N GLN A 296 26.78 -9.53 -18.65
CA GLN A 296 26.48 -10.83 -18.03
C GLN A 296 25.75 -11.76 -19.00
N ILE A 297 26.35 -11.97 -20.15
CA ILE A 297 25.86 -12.94 -21.13
C ILE A 297 26.25 -14.33 -20.67
N GLU A 298 25.31 -15.26 -20.72
CA GLU A 298 25.52 -16.65 -20.35
C GLU A 298 25.31 -17.61 -21.52
N PRO A 299 26.28 -18.46 -21.85
CA PRO A 299 26.06 -19.57 -22.76
C PRO A 299 25.26 -20.68 -22.04
N ILE A 300 24.06 -21.00 -22.53
CA ILE A 300 23.14 -21.94 -21.88
C ILE A 300 23.10 -23.32 -22.50
N GLY A 301 23.95 -23.60 -23.49
CA GLY A 301 24.00 -24.87 -24.21
C GLY A 301 23.25 -24.82 -25.55
N GLY A 302 23.47 -25.82 -26.41
CA GLY A 302 22.81 -25.92 -27.71
C GLY A 302 23.10 -24.77 -28.69
N GLY A 303 24.16 -24.00 -28.48
CA GLY A 303 24.48 -22.85 -29.30
C GLY A 303 23.66 -21.60 -28.95
N GLN A 304 23.08 -21.52 -27.76
CA GLN A 304 22.26 -20.40 -27.33
C GLN A 304 22.93 -19.56 -26.23
N TYR A 305 22.69 -18.28 -26.27
CA TYR A 305 23.03 -17.30 -25.25
C TYR A 305 21.78 -16.75 -24.60
N GLN A 306 21.93 -16.26 -23.37
CA GLN A 306 20.92 -15.46 -22.67
C GLN A 306 21.54 -14.24 -22.01
N ALA A 307 20.70 -13.21 -21.80
CA ALA A 307 21.01 -12.06 -20.96
C ALA A 307 19.78 -11.62 -20.16
N GLU A 308 20.03 -11.08 -18.97
CA GLU A 308 18.97 -10.47 -18.15
C GLU A 308 18.58 -9.10 -18.66
N MET A 309 17.28 -8.83 -18.62
CA MET A 309 16.68 -7.54 -18.91
C MET A 309 15.83 -7.11 -17.72
N ALA A 310 15.78 -5.82 -17.47
CA ALA A 310 14.94 -5.22 -16.44
C ALA A 310 14.15 -4.05 -16.98
N ALA A 311 12.85 -3.99 -16.67
CA ALA A 311 12.03 -2.81 -16.88
C ALA A 311 11.71 -2.18 -15.52
N ARG A 312 11.99 -0.90 -15.37
CA ARG A 312 11.56 -0.11 -14.24
C ARG A 312 10.34 0.71 -14.61
N VAL A 313 9.29 0.57 -13.83
CA VAL A 313 7.99 1.19 -14.09
C VAL A 313 7.66 2.16 -12.96
N TRP A 314 7.23 3.36 -13.32
CA TRP A 314 6.86 4.43 -12.40
C TRP A 314 5.47 4.98 -12.70
N ASP A 315 4.86 5.57 -11.68
CA ASP A 315 3.67 6.39 -11.82
C ASP A 315 4.02 7.81 -12.32
N GLN A 316 2.99 8.65 -12.46
CA GLN A 316 3.13 10.05 -12.93
C GLN A 316 4.01 10.93 -12.02
N TYR A 317 4.25 10.53 -10.78
CA TYR A 317 5.08 11.24 -9.82
C TYR A 317 6.44 10.58 -9.60
N THR A 318 6.80 9.62 -10.45
CA THR A 318 8.05 8.84 -10.34
C THR A 318 8.13 7.93 -9.11
N ASN A 319 6.99 7.58 -8.50
CA ASN A 319 6.97 6.51 -7.53
C ASN A 319 7.08 5.17 -8.27
N PRO A 320 7.87 4.21 -7.77
CA PRO A 320 7.83 2.86 -8.30
C PRO A 320 6.40 2.31 -8.19
N VAL A 321 5.90 1.72 -9.28
CA VAL A 321 4.57 1.12 -9.26
C VAL A 321 4.51 -0.05 -8.29
N GLU A 322 3.29 -0.46 -7.97
CA GLU A 322 3.08 -1.57 -7.05
C GLU A 322 3.58 -2.89 -7.58
N ASP A 323 3.79 -3.78 -6.62
CA ASP A 323 4.10 -5.18 -6.86
C ASP A 323 3.04 -5.84 -7.72
N SER A 324 3.48 -6.82 -8.49
CA SER A 324 2.60 -7.58 -9.37
C SER A 324 1.96 -6.76 -10.49
N THR A 325 2.50 -5.58 -10.82
CA THR A 325 2.15 -4.90 -12.07
C THR A 325 2.68 -5.71 -13.24
N GLN A 326 1.80 -6.06 -14.16
CA GLN A 326 2.14 -6.89 -15.31
C GLN A 326 2.96 -6.11 -16.33
N VAL A 327 4.11 -6.67 -16.75
CA VAL A 327 4.95 -6.18 -17.84
C VAL A 327 5.04 -7.25 -18.92
N TYR A 328 4.74 -6.87 -20.15
CA TYR A 328 4.83 -7.72 -21.34
C TYR A 328 6.11 -7.38 -22.10
N TRP A 329 6.80 -8.41 -22.57
CA TRP A 329 8.05 -8.28 -23.27
C TRP A 329 7.90 -8.75 -24.72
N HIS A 330 8.53 -8.03 -25.61
CA HIS A 330 8.51 -8.29 -27.03
C HIS A 330 9.89 -7.99 -27.63
N VAL A 331 10.26 -8.72 -28.68
CA VAL A 331 11.49 -8.51 -29.46
C VAL A 331 11.16 -8.51 -30.95
N GLU A 332 11.75 -7.58 -31.66
CA GLU A 332 11.60 -7.46 -33.12
C GLU A 332 12.95 -7.37 -33.83
N PRO A 333 13.17 -8.21 -34.84
CA PRO A 333 12.31 -9.31 -35.30
C PRO A 333 12.44 -10.56 -34.40
N ASP A 334 11.33 -11.24 -34.16
CA ASP A 334 11.24 -12.46 -33.34
C ASP A 334 11.97 -13.68 -33.94
N SER A 335 12.35 -13.58 -35.22
CA SER A 335 13.15 -14.58 -35.93
C SER A 335 14.64 -14.56 -35.55
N ILE A 336 15.11 -13.49 -34.90
CA ILE A 336 16.51 -13.31 -34.51
C ILE A 336 16.73 -13.66 -33.05
N ALA A 337 15.85 -13.19 -32.18
CA ALA A 337 15.90 -13.42 -30.75
C ALA A 337 14.50 -13.72 -30.18
N SER A 338 14.44 -14.27 -28.99
CA SER A 338 13.19 -14.52 -28.27
C SER A 338 13.30 -14.04 -26.83
N VAL A 339 12.15 -13.72 -26.20
CA VAL A 339 12.08 -13.22 -24.82
C VAL A 339 11.05 -14.01 -24.01
N ILE A 340 11.20 -14.01 -22.69
CA ILE A 340 10.09 -14.44 -21.82
C ILE A 340 9.03 -13.35 -21.87
N GLY A 341 7.87 -13.67 -22.46
CA GLY A 341 6.85 -12.70 -22.88
C GLY A 341 6.10 -11.96 -21.78
N GLY A 342 6.30 -12.29 -20.50
CA GLY A 342 5.64 -11.59 -19.40
C GLY A 342 6.32 -11.79 -18.07
N SER A 343 6.33 -10.72 -17.27
CA SER A 343 6.81 -10.73 -15.89
C SER A 343 6.00 -9.76 -15.04
N LEU A 344 6.17 -9.84 -13.74
CA LEU A 344 5.52 -8.95 -12.78
C LEU A 344 6.57 -8.04 -12.14
N THR A 345 6.19 -6.80 -11.84
CA THR A 345 7.04 -5.97 -10.99
C THR A 345 7.18 -6.60 -9.63
N TYR A 346 8.40 -6.58 -9.16
CA TYR A 346 8.78 -7.28 -7.95
C TYR A 346 8.92 -6.31 -6.79
N ALA A 347 8.32 -6.66 -5.67
CA ALA A 347 8.44 -5.84 -4.50
C ALA A 347 8.56 -6.59 -3.21
N THR A 348 8.28 -7.84 -3.19
CA THR A 348 8.19 -8.54 -1.93
C THR A 348 9.53 -9.05 -1.42
N ASN A 349 9.68 -9.01 -0.12
CA ASN A 349 10.79 -9.47 0.72
C ASN A 349 11.98 -8.54 0.83
N LEU A 350 11.94 -7.39 0.21
CA LEU A 350 13.13 -6.60 0.15
C LEU A 350 12.86 -5.31 0.93
N SER A 351 13.38 -5.28 2.13
CA SER A 351 13.74 -4.03 2.80
C SER A 351 14.62 -3.12 1.91
N ASN A 352 14.78 -3.45 0.66
CA ASN A 352 15.60 -2.75 -0.31
C ASN A 352 14.70 -2.11 -1.38
N GLU A 353 14.42 -0.82 -1.20
CA GLU A 353 13.65 0.02 -2.13
C GLU A 353 14.19 -0.01 -3.58
N LYS A 354 15.42 -0.44 -3.77
CA LYS A 354 16.08 -0.53 -5.09
C LYS A 354 15.30 -1.38 -6.11
N TYR A 355 14.55 -2.36 -5.65
CA TYR A 355 13.87 -3.32 -6.52
C TYR A 355 12.38 -3.03 -6.72
N HIS A 356 11.82 -2.03 -6.04
CA HIS A 356 10.43 -1.65 -6.26
C HIS A 356 10.19 -1.19 -7.69
N GLY A 357 9.11 -1.62 -8.28
CA GLY A 357 8.73 -1.29 -9.66
C GLY A 357 9.59 -1.94 -10.73
N LEU A 358 10.50 -2.89 -10.40
CA LEU A 358 11.32 -3.64 -11.36
C LEU A 358 10.66 -4.94 -11.77
N ALA A 359 10.60 -5.17 -13.08
CA ALA A 359 10.22 -6.44 -13.69
C ALA A 359 11.40 -6.98 -14.49
N TRP A 360 11.74 -8.26 -14.32
CA TRP A 360 12.84 -8.91 -15.01
C TRP A 360 12.34 -9.89 -16.07
N SER A 361 13.12 -10.02 -17.15
CA SER A 361 12.94 -11.02 -18.17
C SER A 361 14.28 -11.47 -18.71
N LEU A 362 14.26 -12.45 -19.58
CA LEU A 362 15.44 -12.97 -20.28
C LEU A 362 15.24 -12.87 -21.77
N ILE A 363 16.28 -12.43 -22.47
CA ILE A 363 16.39 -12.51 -23.93
C ILE A 363 17.29 -13.68 -24.28
N TYR A 364 16.91 -14.41 -25.33
CA TYR A 364 17.61 -15.58 -25.85
C TYR A 364 17.90 -15.40 -27.33
N TRP A 365 19.09 -15.77 -27.76
CA TRP A 365 19.48 -15.79 -29.17
C TRP A 365 20.46 -16.91 -29.46
N ASN A 366 20.53 -17.31 -30.75
CA ASN A 366 21.51 -18.28 -31.19
C ASN A 366 22.85 -17.61 -31.48
N SER A 367 23.95 -18.32 -31.32
CA SER A 367 25.31 -17.84 -31.55
C SER A 367 25.55 -17.38 -32.99
N ASP A 368 24.81 -17.92 -33.98
CA ASP A 368 24.85 -17.49 -35.39
C ASP A 368 24.14 -16.14 -35.66
N ARG A 369 23.40 -15.61 -34.65
CA ARG A 369 22.72 -14.31 -34.71
C ARG A 369 23.51 -13.18 -34.04
N THR A 370 24.73 -13.47 -33.64
CA THR A 370 25.64 -12.47 -33.09
C THR A 370 25.84 -11.28 -34.04
N PHE A 371 25.82 -10.07 -33.49
CA PHE A 371 25.89 -8.79 -34.25
C PHE A 371 24.68 -8.51 -35.14
N GLU A 372 23.59 -9.23 -35.01
CA GLU A 372 22.32 -8.81 -35.58
C GLU A 372 21.61 -7.85 -34.60
N ASN A 373 20.88 -6.90 -35.19
CA ASN A 373 20.16 -5.89 -34.44
C ASN A 373 18.73 -6.33 -34.14
N VAL A 374 18.31 -6.12 -32.91
CA VAL A 374 16.93 -6.34 -32.48
C VAL A 374 16.42 -5.15 -31.68
N SER A 375 15.12 -4.86 -31.77
CA SER A 375 14.43 -3.95 -30.85
C SER A 375 13.84 -4.75 -29.71
N VAL A 376 14.10 -4.35 -28.47
CA VAL A 376 13.51 -4.97 -27.28
C VAL A 376 12.55 -3.99 -26.63
N ILE A 377 11.31 -4.40 -26.50
CA ILE A 377 10.19 -3.58 -26.07
C ILE A 377 9.59 -4.20 -24.81
N ALA A 378 9.46 -3.42 -23.76
CA ALA A 378 8.62 -3.75 -22.62
C ALA A 378 7.35 -2.90 -22.66
N GLN A 379 6.22 -3.47 -22.26
CA GLN A 379 4.92 -2.82 -22.32
C GLN A 379 4.12 -3.11 -21.05
N THR A 380 3.42 -2.10 -20.54
CA THR A 380 2.40 -2.23 -19.51
C THR A 380 1.22 -1.31 -19.83
N TYR A 381 0.19 -1.31 -18.97
CA TYR A 381 -0.99 -0.50 -19.19
C TYR A 381 -1.17 0.52 -18.07
N GLY A 382 -1.40 1.76 -18.45
CA GLY A 382 -1.74 2.86 -17.56
C GLY A 382 -3.21 2.81 -17.10
N ALA A 383 -3.63 3.87 -16.40
CA ALA A 383 -4.93 3.96 -15.74
C ALA A 383 -6.15 3.79 -16.65
N ASN A 384 -6.09 4.30 -17.85
CA ASN A 384 -7.19 4.28 -18.83
C ASN A 384 -7.04 3.14 -19.84
N GLY A 385 -6.11 2.21 -19.63
CA GLY A 385 -5.71 1.22 -20.60
C GLY A 385 -4.74 1.75 -21.66
N ASP A 386 -4.19 2.93 -21.42
CA ASP A 386 -3.15 3.50 -22.28
C ASP A 386 -1.90 2.61 -22.23
N THR A 387 -1.32 2.37 -23.39
CA THR A 387 -0.09 1.58 -23.51
C THR A 387 1.10 2.42 -23.08
N ILE A 388 1.84 1.95 -22.10
CA ILE A 388 3.11 2.50 -21.66
C ILE A 388 4.21 1.56 -22.16
N GLN A 389 5.13 2.08 -22.96
CA GLN A 389 6.23 1.31 -23.55
C GLN A 389 7.58 1.86 -23.11
N GLY A 390 8.53 0.95 -22.94
CA GLY A 390 9.93 1.24 -22.76
C GLY A 390 10.76 0.45 -23.77
N TYR A 391 11.87 1.03 -24.17
CA TYR A 391 12.78 0.47 -25.17
C TYR A 391 14.18 0.38 -24.59
N VAL A 392 14.93 -0.64 -24.95
CA VAL A 392 16.37 -0.68 -24.64
C VAL A 392 17.04 0.53 -25.28
N ASN A 393 17.95 1.20 -24.55
CA ASN A 393 18.60 2.46 -24.92
C ASN A 393 17.66 3.69 -24.99
N ALA A 394 16.49 3.62 -24.35
CA ALA A 394 15.57 4.73 -24.14
C ALA A 394 15.02 5.47 -25.38
N ALA A 395 15.15 4.89 -26.58
CA ALA A 395 14.62 5.46 -27.82
C ALA A 395 13.76 4.44 -28.56
N GLU A 396 12.63 4.88 -29.12
CA GLU A 396 11.66 4.02 -29.83
C GLU A 396 12.28 3.24 -30.99
N ASP A 397 13.27 3.81 -31.67
CA ASP A 397 13.97 3.18 -32.78
C ASP A 397 15.34 2.61 -32.38
N SER A 398 15.64 2.49 -31.10
CA SER A 398 16.94 1.99 -30.68
C SER A 398 17.06 0.50 -30.91
N LEU A 399 18.20 0.12 -31.42
CA LEU A 399 18.52 -1.27 -31.73
C LEU A 399 19.58 -1.78 -30.76
N LEU A 400 19.32 -2.94 -30.20
CA LEU A 400 20.29 -3.71 -29.46
C LEU A 400 21.11 -4.55 -30.43
N LEU A 401 22.42 -4.36 -30.45
CA LEU A 401 23.33 -5.25 -31.14
C LEU A 401 23.57 -6.48 -30.27
N LEU A 402 23.14 -7.66 -30.73
CA LEU A 402 23.28 -8.90 -29.97
C LEU A 402 24.75 -9.23 -29.72
N PRO A 403 25.20 -9.32 -28.47
CA PRO A 403 26.58 -9.61 -28.14
C PRO A 403 26.90 -11.11 -28.24
N PHE A 404 28.16 -11.48 -28.02
CA PHE A 404 28.61 -12.86 -27.97
C PHE A 404 29.48 -13.11 -26.73
N TYR A 405 29.58 -14.37 -26.35
CA TYR A 405 30.54 -14.79 -25.34
C TYR A 405 31.84 -15.26 -26.04
N PRO A 406 32.99 -14.58 -25.83
CA PRO A 406 34.24 -14.92 -26.51
C PRO A 406 34.68 -16.36 -26.19
N GLY A 407 35.04 -17.13 -27.20
CA GLY A 407 35.65 -18.43 -27.07
C GLY A 407 37.15 -18.36 -27.22
N ASP A 408 37.64 -18.14 -28.42
CA ASP A 408 39.07 -18.13 -28.73
C ASP A 408 39.42 -17.07 -29.76
N LEU A 409 40.61 -16.52 -29.63
CA LEU A 409 41.23 -15.64 -30.59
C LEU A 409 42.62 -16.18 -30.95
N LEU A 410 42.73 -16.82 -32.10
CA LEU A 410 43.98 -17.37 -32.58
C LEU A 410 44.64 -16.42 -33.60
N VAL A 411 45.89 -16.04 -33.40
CA VAL A 411 46.66 -15.23 -34.33
C VAL A 411 47.79 -16.07 -34.93
N ILE A 412 47.80 -16.18 -36.26
CA ILE A 412 48.73 -17.01 -36.99
C ILE A 412 49.52 -16.12 -37.96
N PRO A 413 50.86 -16.06 -37.87
CA PRO A 413 51.67 -15.41 -38.85
C PRO A 413 51.92 -16.30 -40.09
N SER A 414 51.97 -15.69 -41.27
CA SER A 414 52.28 -16.40 -42.50
C SER A 414 53.70 -16.91 -42.60
N LEU A 415 54.58 -16.32 -41.83
CA LEU A 415 55.96 -16.71 -41.73
C LEU A 415 56.31 -16.89 -40.24
N GLN A 416 56.94 -18.02 -39.89
CA GLN A 416 57.48 -18.25 -38.54
C GLN A 416 58.94 -17.82 -38.43
N PHE A 417 59.67 -17.83 -39.56
CA PHE A 417 61.03 -17.33 -39.64
C PHE A 417 61.34 -16.85 -41.05
N TYR A 418 62.24 -15.91 -41.22
CA TYR A 418 62.79 -15.42 -42.44
C TYR A 418 64.30 -15.37 -42.35
N ASP A 419 64.97 -16.05 -43.32
CA ASP A 419 66.43 -16.08 -43.39
C ASP A 419 66.96 -15.03 -44.37
N PHE A 420 67.75 -14.07 -43.83
CA PHE A 420 68.49 -13.18 -44.69
C PHE A 420 69.70 -13.91 -45.27
N GLN A 421 69.80 -13.91 -46.58
CA GLN A 421 70.91 -14.57 -47.28
C GLN A 421 72.09 -13.64 -47.39
N PRO A 422 73.29 -14.01 -46.87
CA PRO A 422 74.47 -13.15 -46.96
C PRO A 422 74.86 -12.79 -48.40
N SER A 423 74.53 -13.67 -49.33
CA SER A 423 74.84 -13.47 -50.80
C SER A 423 73.74 -12.72 -51.58
N ALA A 424 72.60 -12.45 -50.99
CA ALA A 424 71.49 -11.72 -51.63
C ALA A 424 71.82 -10.21 -51.66
N ASN A 425 71.77 -9.57 -52.82
CA ASN A 425 71.96 -8.12 -52.90
C ASN A 425 70.91 -7.57 -53.90
N PRO A 426 70.01 -6.68 -53.52
CA PRO A 426 69.82 -6.27 -52.10
C PRO A 426 68.86 -7.23 -51.33
N ASN A 427 69.13 -7.44 -50.06
CA ASN A 427 68.09 -7.96 -49.11
C ASN A 427 66.95 -6.94 -49.04
N PRO A 428 65.71 -7.38 -48.91
CA PRO A 428 64.61 -6.45 -48.75
C PRO A 428 64.82 -5.57 -47.51
N SER A 429 64.50 -4.29 -47.63
CA SER A 429 64.58 -3.35 -46.50
C SER A 429 63.56 -3.62 -45.42
N GLN A 430 62.45 -4.24 -45.84
CA GLN A 430 61.36 -4.66 -44.95
C GLN A 430 60.88 -6.07 -45.30
N VAL A 431 60.54 -6.86 -44.29
CA VAL A 431 59.95 -8.20 -44.40
C VAL A 431 58.45 -8.12 -44.12
N PRO A 432 57.62 -8.34 -45.11
CA PRO A 432 56.20 -8.38 -44.91
C PRO A 432 55.78 -9.74 -44.29
N VAL A 433 54.98 -9.72 -43.25
CA VAL A 433 54.38 -10.89 -42.60
C VAL A 433 52.89 -10.67 -42.53
N GLN A 434 52.12 -11.53 -43.15
CA GLN A 434 50.66 -11.51 -43.01
C GLN A 434 50.28 -12.18 -41.69
N LEU A 435 49.50 -11.51 -40.89
CA LEU A 435 48.88 -12.05 -39.70
C LEU A 435 47.43 -12.38 -40.02
N THR A 436 47.01 -13.58 -39.64
CA THR A 436 45.62 -14.02 -39.72
C THR A 436 45.10 -14.25 -38.30
N ALA A 437 44.12 -13.49 -37.90
CA ALA A 437 43.38 -13.71 -36.68
C ALA A 437 42.10 -14.49 -36.99
N ILE A 438 41.81 -15.50 -36.17
CA ILE A 438 40.58 -16.30 -36.23
C ILE A 438 39.89 -16.11 -34.89
N LEU A 439 38.69 -15.52 -34.97
CA LEU A 439 37.85 -15.27 -33.79
C LEU A 439 36.65 -16.21 -33.78
N THR A 440 36.50 -16.92 -32.72
CA THR A 440 35.34 -17.81 -32.46
C THR A 440 34.65 -17.47 -31.17
N ASP A 441 33.38 -17.81 -31.10
CA ASP A 441 32.61 -17.76 -29.84
C ASP A 441 32.85 -18.99 -28.94
N TYR A 442 32.20 -19.01 -27.79
CA TYR A 442 32.24 -20.13 -26.84
C TYR A 442 31.88 -21.48 -27.48
N TYR A 443 31.06 -21.49 -28.53
CA TYR A 443 30.65 -22.68 -29.25
C TYR A 443 31.48 -23.00 -30.50
N ASN A 444 32.64 -22.32 -30.68
CA ASN A 444 33.52 -22.42 -31.85
C ASN A 444 32.86 -21.96 -33.16
N ASN A 445 31.83 -21.14 -33.12
CA ASN A 445 31.29 -20.52 -34.33
C ASN A 445 32.12 -19.28 -34.71
N ALA A 446 32.28 -19.05 -36.02
CA ALA A 446 32.98 -17.90 -36.55
C ALA A 446 32.24 -16.59 -36.19
N ILE A 447 32.95 -15.63 -35.61
CA ILE A 447 32.41 -14.31 -35.26
C ILE A 447 32.72 -13.31 -36.34
N LYS A 448 31.70 -12.80 -37.03
CA LYS A 448 31.79 -11.73 -38.02
C LYS A 448 31.84 -10.35 -37.34
N ASN A 449 32.45 -9.38 -38.00
CA ASN A 449 32.54 -7.98 -37.59
C ASN A 449 33.27 -7.72 -36.26
N GLY A 450 33.88 -8.74 -35.62
CA GLY A 450 34.74 -8.57 -34.46
C GLY A 450 35.93 -7.66 -34.80
N ARG A 451 36.21 -6.64 -33.98
CA ARG A 451 37.33 -5.69 -34.20
C ARG A 451 38.58 -6.24 -33.50
N ILE A 452 39.58 -6.56 -34.28
CA ILE A 452 40.86 -7.06 -33.81
C ILE A 452 41.91 -5.96 -33.92
N LEU A 453 42.46 -5.51 -32.81
CA LEU A 453 43.65 -4.67 -32.72
C LEU A 453 44.89 -5.57 -32.76
N PHE A 454 45.69 -5.44 -33.80
CA PHE A 454 46.95 -6.15 -33.90
C PHE A 454 48.10 -5.35 -33.26
N GLY A 455 49.05 -6.06 -32.67
CA GLY A 455 50.24 -5.48 -32.08
C GLY A 455 51.48 -6.32 -32.38
N SER A 456 52.63 -5.70 -32.34
CA SER A 456 53.93 -6.37 -32.52
C SER A 456 55.06 -5.57 -31.90
N PHE A 457 56.09 -6.27 -31.40
CA PHE A 457 57.40 -5.68 -31.18
C PHE A 457 58.24 -5.70 -32.44
N GLY A 458 58.80 -4.54 -32.81
CA GLY A 458 59.68 -4.40 -33.99
C GLY A 458 58.94 -4.14 -35.30
N ALA A 459 57.66 -3.92 -35.30
CA ALA A 459 56.90 -3.51 -36.49
C ALA A 459 57.36 -2.12 -36.95
N ALA A 460 57.67 -2.01 -38.26
CA ALA A 460 57.97 -0.74 -38.91
C ALA A 460 56.68 -0.09 -39.50
N ALA A 461 55.77 -0.90 -39.99
CA ALA A 461 54.53 -0.45 -40.57
C ALA A 461 53.45 -1.55 -40.54
N TRP A 462 52.18 -1.13 -40.79
CA TRP A 462 51.00 -1.99 -40.87
C TRP A 462 50.17 -1.63 -42.10
N ASP A 463 49.53 -2.61 -42.73
CA ASP A 463 48.62 -2.40 -43.84
C ASP A 463 47.54 -3.50 -43.88
N PRO A 464 46.26 -3.19 -43.89
CA PRO A 464 45.69 -1.83 -43.81
C PRO A 464 45.68 -1.26 -42.40
N LEU A 465 45.56 0.06 -42.30
CA LEU A 465 45.23 0.77 -41.09
C LEU A 465 43.76 1.13 -41.09
N ASP A 466 43.14 1.13 -39.92
CA ASP A 466 41.78 1.61 -39.74
C ASP A 466 41.70 3.11 -40.13
N PRO A 467 40.79 3.51 -41.04
CA PRO A 467 40.79 4.87 -41.60
C PRO A 467 40.39 5.94 -40.57
N GLU A 468 39.68 5.57 -39.51
CA GLU A 468 39.20 6.51 -38.49
C GLU A 468 40.25 6.75 -37.40
N THR A 469 40.90 5.69 -36.95
CA THR A 469 41.83 5.74 -35.83
C THR A 469 43.30 5.75 -36.22
N GLY A 470 43.62 5.35 -37.46
CA GLY A 470 45.00 5.14 -37.89
C GLY A 470 45.70 3.95 -37.20
N ALA A 471 44.96 3.13 -36.47
CA ALA A 471 45.47 1.96 -35.76
C ALA A 471 45.39 0.69 -36.62
N PRO A 472 46.17 -0.36 -36.31
CA PRO A 472 46.13 -1.65 -37.02
C PRO A 472 44.91 -2.48 -36.55
N ILE A 473 43.72 -1.99 -36.84
CA ILE A 473 42.45 -2.61 -36.48
C ILE A 473 41.78 -3.16 -37.74
N VAL A 474 41.42 -4.45 -37.70
CA VAL A 474 40.71 -5.12 -38.80
C VAL A 474 39.49 -5.84 -38.28
N ARG A 475 38.38 -5.77 -39.01
CA ARG A 475 37.17 -6.51 -38.69
C ARG A 475 37.21 -7.93 -39.26
N THR A 476 36.70 -8.89 -38.51
CA THR A 476 36.55 -10.27 -38.97
C THR A 476 35.46 -10.35 -40.06
N ASN A 477 35.68 -11.20 -41.04
CA ASN A 477 34.71 -11.53 -42.11
C ASN A 477 33.69 -12.59 -41.61
N ASN A 478 32.82 -13.07 -42.53
CA ASN A 478 31.82 -14.10 -42.22
C ASN A 478 32.41 -15.46 -41.76
N GLN A 479 33.72 -15.65 -41.91
CA GLN A 479 34.46 -16.84 -41.48
C GLN A 479 35.21 -16.59 -40.17
N GLY A 480 34.97 -15.44 -39.51
CA GLY A 480 35.68 -15.07 -38.29
C GLY A 480 37.14 -14.65 -38.52
N ILE A 481 37.54 -14.36 -39.77
CA ILE A 481 38.92 -14.13 -40.13
C ILE A 481 39.17 -12.64 -40.34
N ALA A 482 40.19 -12.12 -39.66
CA ALA A 482 40.77 -10.79 -39.90
C ALA A 482 42.24 -10.94 -40.36
N GLN A 483 42.63 -10.21 -41.40
CA GLN A 483 43.99 -10.28 -41.92
C GLN A 483 44.61 -8.90 -42.03
N ILE A 484 45.90 -8.82 -41.64
CA ILE A 484 46.70 -7.59 -41.75
C ILE A 484 48.12 -7.97 -42.10
N THR A 485 48.83 -7.09 -42.82
CA THR A 485 50.26 -7.26 -43.09
C THR A 485 51.04 -6.35 -42.15
N VAL A 486 51.98 -6.94 -41.43
CA VAL A 486 52.99 -6.21 -40.62
C VAL A 486 54.32 -6.23 -41.38
N PHE A 487 54.99 -5.11 -41.38
CA PHE A 487 56.30 -4.96 -42.02
C PHE A 487 57.36 -4.84 -40.93
N PHE A 488 58.38 -5.73 -40.94
CA PHE A 488 59.52 -5.69 -40.04
C PHE A 488 60.70 -5.10 -40.76
N ASP A 489 61.43 -4.17 -40.12
CA ASP A 489 62.65 -3.60 -40.67
C ASP A 489 63.77 -4.67 -40.67
N ALA A 490 64.40 -4.85 -41.80
CA ALA A 490 65.55 -5.74 -41.93
C ALA A 490 66.76 -5.32 -41.08
N GLY A 491 66.84 -4.05 -40.73
CA GLY A 491 67.85 -3.51 -39.81
C GLY A 491 67.80 -4.04 -38.38
N LEU A 492 66.67 -4.70 -37.98
CA LEU A 492 66.55 -5.41 -36.70
C LEU A 492 67.48 -6.65 -36.61
N CYS A 493 67.83 -7.21 -37.80
CA CYS A 493 68.82 -8.30 -37.90
C CYS A 493 70.18 -7.71 -38.19
N THR A 494 71.05 -7.64 -37.18
CA THR A 494 72.38 -7.08 -37.36
C THR A 494 73.30 -8.05 -38.06
N PRO A 495 74.04 -7.59 -39.10
CA PRO A 495 74.97 -8.44 -39.84
C PRO A 495 76.24 -8.72 -38.98
N ASN A 496 76.71 -9.96 -39.08
CA ASN A 496 78.07 -10.35 -38.65
C ASN A 496 79.00 -10.33 -39.87
N PHE A 497 80.14 -9.74 -39.71
CA PHE A 497 81.08 -9.57 -40.80
C PHE A 497 82.28 -10.53 -40.69
N ASN A 498 82.74 -10.99 -41.86
CA ASN A 498 84.02 -11.67 -41.98
C ASN A 498 85.21 -10.68 -41.83
N ALA A 499 86.39 -11.17 -41.75
CA ALA A 499 87.59 -10.35 -41.69
C ALA A 499 87.86 -9.50 -42.95
N ASP A 500 87.29 -9.86 -44.09
CA ASP A 500 87.29 -9.15 -45.36
C ASP A 500 86.18 -8.09 -45.55
N GLY A 501 85.33 -7.94 -44.48
CA GLY A 501 84.22 -6.99 -44.48
C GLY A 501 82.95 -7.50 -45.22
N SER A 502 82.95 -8.73 -45.70
CA SER A 502 81.74 -9.36 -46.23
C SER A 502 80.81 -9.85 -45.09
N VAL A 503 79.47 -9.83 -45.35
CA VAL A 503 78.49 -10.36 -44.37
C VAL A 503 78.61 -11.88 -44.31
N ASN A 504 78.85 -12.45 -43.11
CA ASN A 504 78.90 -13.87 -42.86
C ASN A 504 77.56 -14.46 -42.48
N SER A 505 76.85 -13.78 -41.56
CA SER A 505 75.56 -14.18 -41.03
C SER A 505 74.84 -12.96 -40.49
N TYR A 506 73.59 -13.14 -40.12
CA TYR A 506 72.82 -12.14 -39.39
C TYR A 506 72.52 -12.65 -37.98
N ASN A 507 72.53 -11.77 -37.02
CA ASN A 507 72.01 -12.08 -35.67
C ASN A 507 70.47 -12.16 -35.74
N PRO A 508 69.89 -13.21 -35.17
CA PRO A 508 68.43 -13.36 -35.22
C PRO A 508 67.72 -12.28 -34.40
N PHE A 509 66.59 -11.83 -34.94
CA PHE A 509 65.63 -11.00 -34.21
C PHE A 509 64.35 -11.81 -34.02
N THR A 510 63.77 -11.81 -32.85
CA THR A 510 62.48 -12.46 -32.57
C THR A 510 61.40 -11.40 -32.41
N ALA A 511 60.48 -11.33 -33.35
CA ALA A 511 59.30 -10.49 -33.24
C ALA A 511 58.20 -11.24 -32.47
N GLN A 512 57.50 -10.54 -31.61
CA GLN A 512 56.28 -11.03 -30.98
C GLN A 512 55.09 -10.34 -31.67
N VAL A 513 54.08 -11.09 -32.01
CA VAL A 513 52.84 -10.58 -32.58
C VAL A 513 51.68 -11.03 -31.75
N TRP A 514 50.65 -10.18 -31.62
CA TRP A 514 49.42 -10.51 -30.90
C TRP A 514 48.24 -9.83 -31.51
N GLY A 515 47.03 -10.31 -31.21
CA GLY A 515 45.77 -9.66 -31.49
C GLY A 515 44.98 -9.49 -30.19
N THR A 516 44.27 -8.39 -30.09
CA THR A 516 43.36 -8.11 -28.98
C THR A 516 41.97 -7.82 -29.58
N LEU A 517 40.97 -8.54 -29.07
CA LEU A 517 39.57 -8.23 -29.40
C LEU A 517 39.21 -6.93 -28.72
N LEU A 518 38.76 -5.96 -29.50
CA LEU A 518 38.19 -4.73 -28.97
C LEU A 518 36.68 -4.95 -28.76
N ASP A 519 36.20 -4.54 -27.57
CA ASP A 519 34.77 -4.59 -27.27
C ASP A 519 33.99 -3.75 -28.32
N PRO A 520 33.02 -4.34 -29.03
CA PRO A 520 32.23 -3.61 -30.01
C PRO A 520 31.35 -2.52 -29.40
N GLN A 521 31.14 -2.55 -28.11
CA GLN A 521 30.27 -1.60 -27.40
C GLN A 521 30.98 -0.40 -26.81
N SER A 522 32.29 -0.40 -26.69
CA SER A 522 33.06 0.75 -26.19
C SER A 522 33.07 1.96 -27.14
N ILE A 523 32.39 1.87 -28.29
CA ILE A 523 32.41 2.91 -29.34
C ILE A 523 31.20 3.85 -29.25
N GLY A 524 30.19 3.52 -28.41
CA GLY A 524 28.98 4.33 -28.29
C GLY A 524 28.97 5.33 -27.13
N SER A 525 30.01 5.38 -26.30
CA SER A 525 30.03 6.25 -25.09
C SER A 525 30.82 7.56 -25.26
N GLU A 526 31.29 7.89 -26.48
CA GLU A 526 31.88 9.20 -26.78
C GLU A 526 31.05 9.92 -27.87
N GLN A 527 29.87 10.42 -27.48
CA GLN A 527 29.23 11.60 -28.09
C GLN A 527 28.51 12.39 -27.03
#